data_89aa7d8bef639e66dcc32337772c39f9
#
_entry.id   89aa7d8bef639e66dcc32337772c39f9
#
_cell.length_a   1.000
_cell.length_b   1.000
_cell.length_c   1.000
_cell.angle_alpha   90.00
_cell.angle_beta   90.00
_cell.angle_gamma   90.00
#
_symmetry.space_group_name_H-M   'P 1'
#
loop_
_entity.id
_entity.type
_entity.pdbx_description
1 polymer ?
#
loop_
_entity_poly.entity_id
_entity_poly.type
_entity_poly.pdbx_seq_one_letter_code
_entity_poly.pdbx_strand_id
1 'polypeptide(L)'
;MLNYKIISKILGSLLWLEATLMFYCLIVAICYGEHDQLPFVWSILILVGAGELFRLYGRKASTSLGRREAYFVVTVTWVLYSFFGTLPFMFDNPSMLFTDAYFETMSGFTTTGATILDHPENLPHGILLWRSLTQWIGGLGIVFFTIAVLPSMVGGSVKIFAAEATGPFKTKLQPRLSTSAKWIWSIYLILTVACVFCYWLCGMNLFNAVNYAMTSTATGGFSTTSGSIEAFNSKAEDYVCIIFCFLSGVNFTLLYVSVAKLELRKLFQSAEFKFYFITTLFFTLFIMLELIGRNHYDIEHAFRSAAFQVVSFITTTGLFNDDASTWPHVTWVILAVCMFIGGCSGSTSGGIKSIRGVMILKVIRNEFKQILHPNAVLPMKIDGMNVPQSKRITLLAFVGLYLFLALICAFIMIAAGIDNTNAMTITLSCLGNVGPTLGLEIGPTMSWAILPEWVKWVCSFLMLVGRLELFTVLVLFTPGFWKEN
;
A
#
# COMPACT_ATOMS: atom_id res chain seq x y z
N MET A 1 -7.76 -20.43 24.12
CA MET A 1 -6.84 -20.95 23.08
C MET A 1 -7.23 -20.46 21.69
N LEU A 2 -6.25 -20.26 20.79
CA LEU A 2 -6.51 -20.00 19.37
C LEU A 2 -7.09 -21.25 18.71
N ASN A 3 -8.10 -21.06 17.88
CA ASN A 3 -8.68 -22.18 17.12
C ASN A 3 -7.88 -22.42 15.81
N TYR A 4 -6.80 -23.17 15.91
CA TYR A 4 -5.91 -23.45 14.77
C TYR A 4 -6.61 -24.12 13.59
N LYS A 5 -7.71 -24.88 13.83
CA LYS A 5 -8.44 -25.52 12.73
C LYS A 5 -9.17 -24.52 11.83
N ILE A 6 -9.81 -23.50 12.40
CA ILE A 6 -10.47 -22.47 11.58
C ILE A 6 -9.43 -21.56 10.88
N ILE A 7 -8.33 -21.25 11.58
CA ILE A 7 -7.20 -20.50 11.00
C ILE A 7 -6.67 -21.24 9.76
N SER A 8 -6.36 -22.52 9.91
CA SER A 8 -5.84 -23.36 8.83
C SER A 8 -6.82 -23.43 7.64
N LYS A 9 -8.12 -23.64 7.91
CA LYS A 9 -9.13 -23.67 6.85
C LYS A 9 -9.18 -22.38 6.02
N ILE A 10 -9.09 -21.23 6.70
CA ILE A 10 -9.09 -19.91 6.03
C ILE A 10 -7.81 -19.74 5.22
N LEU A 11 -6.65 -19.98 5.82
CA LEU A 11 -5.35 -19.86 5.13
C LEU A 11 -5.28 -20.78 3.91
N GLY A 12 -5.73 -22.03 4.02
CA GLY A 12 -5.79 -22.95 2.87
C GLY A 12 -6.66 -22.44 1.72
N SER A 13 -7.80 -21.81 2.05
CA SER A 13 -8.67 -21.22 1.01
C SER A 13 -8.03 -19.98 0.35
N LEU A 14 -7.24 -19.22 1.10
CA LEU A 14 -6.49 -18.07 0.60
C LEU A 14 -5.34 -18.52 -0.33
N LEU A 15 -4.63 -19.59 0.01
CA LEU A 15 -3.58 -20.15 -0.87
C LEU A 15 -4.17 -20.64 -2.21
N TRP A 16 -5.36 -21.23 -2.21
CA TRP A 16 -6.06 -21.57 -3.43
C TRP A 16 -6.37 -20.34 -4.29
N LEU A 17 -6.74 -19.23 -3.65
CA LEU A 17 -6.97 -17.97 -4.35
C LEU A 17 -5.67 -17.45 -4.99
N GLU A 18 -4.56 -17.50 -4.27
CA GLU A 18 -3.24 -17.10 -4.78
C GLU A 18 -2.82 -17.98 -5.97
N ALA A 19 -3.02 -19.31 -5.88
CA ALA A 19 -2.79 -20.22 -7.00
C ALA A 19 -3.65 -19.86 -8.24
N THR A 20 -4.90 -19.43 -8.03
CA THR A 20 -5.77 -18.97 -9.14
C THR A 20 -5.22 -17.71 -9.79
N LEU A 21 -4.63 -16.79 -9.03
CA LEU A 21 -4.01 -15.58 -9.56
C LEU A 21 -2.75 -15.89 -10.36
N MET A 22 -1.90 -16.81 -9.88
CA MET A 22 -0.74 -17.30 -10.64
C MET A 22 -1.16 -18.00 -11.93
N PHE A 23 -2.33 -18.65 -11.97
CA PHE A 23 -2.85 -19.25 -13.18
C PHE A 23 -3.14 -18.22 -14.29
N TYR A 24 -3.58 -17.01 -13.96
CA TYR A 24 -3.69 -15.93 -14.96
C TYR A 24 -2.31 -15.50 -15.51
N CYS A 25 -1.29 -15.47 -14.67
CA CYS A 25 0.07 -15.19 -15.13
C CYS A 25 0.61 -16.32 -16.04
N LEU A 26 0.30 -17.57 -15.72
CA LEU A 26 0.62 -18.72 -16.58
C LEU A 26 -0.03 -18.60 -17.97
N ILE A 27 -1.29 -18.14 -18.06
CA ILE A 27 -1.94 -17.90 -19.36
C ILE A 27 -1.15 -16.87 -20.17
N VAL A 28 -0.71 -15.78 -19.54
CA VAL A 28 0.09 -14.75 -20.23
C VAL A 28 1.44 -15.32 -20.66
N ALA A 29 2.14 -16.05 -19.80
CA ALA A 29 3.39 -16.74 -20.15
C ALA A 29 3.24 -17.68 -21.38
N ILE A 30 2.12 -18.40 -21.47
CA ILE A 30 1.80 -19.24 -22.63
C ILE A 30 1.53 -18.39 -23.88
N CYS A 31 0.79 -17.28 -23.77
CA CYS A 31 0.47 -16.40 -24.88
C CYS A 31 1.72 -15.76 -25.51
N TYR A 32 2.71 -15.40 -24.67
CA TYR A 32 3.98 -14.84 -25.13
C TYR A 32 5.01 -15.93 -25.53
N GLY A 33 4.79 -17.20 -25.14
CA GLY A 33 5.68 -18.30 -25.48
C GLY A 33 7.04 -18.28 -24.79
N GLU A 34 7.10 -17.67 -23.59
CA GLU A 34 8.32 -17.48 -22.82
C GLU A 34 8.63 -18.68 -21.89
N HIS A 35 9.80 -18.67 -21.27
CA HIS A 35 10.31 -19.78 -20.46
C HIS A 35 9.70 -19.87 -19.07
N ASP A 36 9.01 -18.84 -18.59
CA ASP A 36 8.40 -18.76 -17.26
C ASP A 36 7.14 -19.62 -17.06
N GLN A 37 6.72 -20.38 -18.06
CA GLN A 37 5.58 -21.30 -17.96
C GLN A 37 5.79 -22.36 -16.88
N LEU A 38 6.95 -23.03 -16.88
CA LEU A 38 7.27 -24.08 -15.89
C LEU A 38 7.38 -23.53 -14.46
N PRO A 39 8.06 -22.41 -14.20
CA PRO A 39 8.00 -21.69 -12.94
C PRO A 39 6.59 -21.53 -12.38
N PHE A 40 5.62 -21.06 -13.18
CA PHE A 40 4.25 -20.91 -12.73
C PHE A 40 3.54 -22.25 -12.49
N VAL A 41 3.75 -23.26 -13.33
CA VAL A 41 3.15 -24.59 -13.14
C VAL A 41 3.58 -25.19 -11.79
N TRP A 42 4.88 -25.20 -11.49
CA TRP A 42 5.39 -25.72 -10.22
C TRP A 42 4.89 -24.92 -9.03
N SER A 43 4.87 -23.61 -9.14
CA SER A 43 4.34 -22.71 -8.08
C SER A 43 2.88 -23.01 -7.78
N ILE A 44 2.04 -23.15 -8.80
CA ILE A 44 0.61 -23.48 -8.65
C ILE A 44 0.43 -24.85 -7.98
N LEU A 45 1.17 -25.86 -8.41
CA LEU A 45 1.08 -27.21 -7.84
C LEU A 45 1.44 -27.23 -6.35
N ILE A 46 2.50 -26.52 -5.96
CA ILE A 46 2.91 -26.37 -4.55
C ILE A 46 1.85 -25.65 -3.75
N LEU A 47 1.29 -24.53 -4.26
CA LEU A 47 0.26 -23.76 -3.57
C LEU A 47 -1.03 -24.56 -3.40
N VAL A 48 -1.47 -25.26 -4.43
CA VAL A 48 -2.67 -26.12 -4.36
C VAL A 48 -2.45 -27.23 -3.37
N GLY A 49 -1.28 -27.90 -3.39
CA GLY A 49 -0.94 -28.96 -2.43
C GLY A 49 -0.91 -28.44 -0.99
N ALA A 50 -0.22 -27.33 -0.73
CA ALA A 50 -0.18 -26.71 0.59
C ALA A 50 -1.58 -26.24 1.04
N GLY A 51 -2.32 -25.58 0.14
CA GLY A 51 -3.68 -25.12 0.42
C GLY A 51 -4.63 -26.27 0.79
N GLU A 52 -4.52 -27.42 0.10
CA GLU A 52 -5.36 -28.58 0.42
C GLU A 52 -4.96 -29.22 1.75
N LEU A 53 -3.67 -29.32 2.07
CA LEU A 53 -3.20 -29.78 3.38
C LEU A 53 -3.78 -28.91 4.51
N PHE A 54 -3.72 -27.60 4.37
CA PHE A 54 -4.30 -26.66 5.34
C PHE A 54 -5.84 -26.84 5.46
N ARG A 55 -6.55 -27.05 4.37
CA ARG A 55 -8.01 -27.27 4.35
C ARG A 55 -8.39 -28.61 4.97
N LEU A 56 -7.66 -29.67 4.70
CA LEU A 56 -7.88 -30.99 5.29
C LEU A 56 -7.71 -30.96 6.81
N TYR A 57 -6.65 -30.30 7.31
CA TYR A 57 -6.48 -30.10 8.75
C TYR A 57 -7.65 -29.30 9.38
N GLY A 58 -8.12 -28.29 8.65
CA GLY A 58 -9.23 -27.42 9.09
C GLY A 58 -10.63 -27.96 8.81
N ARG A 59 -10.81 -29.17 8.25
CA ARG A 59 -12.12 -29.68 7.75
C ARG A 59 -13.22 -29.69 8.81
N LYS A 60 -12.88 -30.02 10.08
CA LYS A 60 -13.82 -30.08 11.19
C LYS A 60 -13.85 -28.78 12.03
N ALA A 61 -13.45 -27.64 11.47
CA ALA A 61 -13.44 -26.40 12.21
C ALA A 61 -14.84 -25.83 12.43
N SER A 62 -15.04 -25.19 13.60
CA SER A 62 -16.24 -24.40 13.88
C SER A 62 -16.28 -23.17 12.95
N THR A 63 -17.47 -22.58 12.77
CA THR A 63 -17.67 -21.38 11.92
C THR A 63 -17.43 -20.07 12.66
N SER A 64 -17.19 -20.09 13.97
CA SER A 64 -17.02 -18.89 14.79
C SER A 64 -15.55 -18.47 14.87
N LEU A 65 -15.21 -17.28 14.37
CA LEU A 65 -13.89 -16.69 14.47
C LEU A 65 -13.86 -15.64 15.58
N GLY A 66 -12.88 -15.72 16.50
CA GLY A 66 -12.63 -14.74 17.55
C GLY A 66 -11.89 -13.49 17.01
N ARG A 67 -11.71 -12.46 17.88
CA ARG A 67 -10.92 -11.28 17.51
C ARG A 67 -9.43 -11.60 17.41
N ARG A 68 -8.91 -12.44 18.30
CA ARG A 68 -7.51 -12.86 18.32
C ARG A 68 -7.15 -13.65 17.06
N GLU A 69 -7.99 -14.63 16.70
CA GLU A 69 -7.83 -15.39 15.47
C GLU A 69 -7.86 -14.49 14.23
N ALA A 70 -8.69 -13.44 14.23
CA ALA A 70 -8.77 -12.52 13.11
C ALA A 70 -7.44 -11.75 12.91
N TYR A 71 -6.84 -11.21 13.97
CA TYR A 71 -5.53 -10.56 13.89
C TYR A 71 -4.43 -11.52 13.43
N PHE A 72 -4.45 -12.75 13.97
CA PHE A 72 -3.49 -13.79 13.60
C PHE A 72 -3.62 -14.18 12.13
N VAL A 73 -4.84 -14.48 11.67
CA VAL A 73 -5.12 -14.84 10.26
C VAL A 73 -4.67 -13.74 9.33
N VAL A 74 -5.02 -12.48 9.60
CA VAL A 74 -4.63 -11.36 8.73
C VAL A 74 -3.11 -11.30 8.62
N THR A 75 -2.38 -11.23 9.72
CA THR A 75 -0.92 -11.09 9.71
C THR A 75 -0.25 -12.29 9.03
N VAL A 76 -0.66 -13.51 9.37
CA VAL A 76 -0.08 -14.73 8.80
C VAL A 76 -0.40 -14.86 7.31
N THR A 77 -1.56 -14.39 6.85
CA THR A 77 -1.91 -14.37 5.41
C THR A 77 -0.90 -13.56 4.60
N TRP A 78 -0.56 -12.36 5.05
CA TRP A 78 0.42 -11.51 4.37
C TRP A 78 1.80 -12.15 4.30
N VAL A 79 2.23 -12.77 5.41
CA VAL A 79 3.51 -13.51 5.46
C VAL A 79 3.50 -14.72 4.51
N LEU A 80 2.41 -15.52 4.50
CA LEU A 80 2.29 -16.69 3.64
C LEU A 80 2.19 -16.31 2.15
N TYR A 81 1.41 -15.30 1.81
CA TYR A 81 1.33 -14.82 0.43
C TYR A 81 2.70 -14.34 -0.07
N SER A 82 3.42 -13.58 0.75
CA SER A 82 4.78 -13.16 0.37
C SER A 82 5.72 -14.35 0.25
N PHE A 83 5.58 -15.37 1.12
CA PHE A 83 6.39 -16.59 1.08
C PHE A 83 6.14 -17.42 -0.18
N PHE A 84 4.88 -17.75 -0.46
CA PHE A 84 4.54 -18.53 -1.65
C PHE A 84 4.67 -17.73 -2.95
N GLY A 85 4.46 -16.41 -2.88
CA GLY A 85 4.67 -15.50 -3.99
C GLY A 85 6.09 -15.44 -4.52
N THR A 86 7.10 -15.90 -3.74
CA THR A 86 8.50 -16.01 -4.17
C THR A 86 8.72 -17.11 -5.21
N LEU A 87 7.87 -18.13 -5.23
CA LEU A 87 8.10 -19.35 -6.01
C LEU A 87 8.32 -19.07 -7.51
N PRO A 88 7.49 -18.25 -8.19
CA PRO A 88 7.73 -17.93 -9.60
C PRO A 88 9.11 -17.34 -9.85
N PHE A 89 9.57 -16.40 -9.00
CA PHE A 89 10.89 -15.76 -9.12
C PHE A 89 12.03 -16.74 -8.92
N MET A 90 11.95 -17.60 -7.91
CA MET A 90 12.99 -18.56 -7.58
C MET A 90 13.10 -19.69 -8.61
N PHE A 91 11.99 -20.08 -9.21
CA PHE A 91 12.00 -21.10 -10.28
C PHE A 91 12.41 -20.53 -11.62
N ASP A 92 12.13 -19.26 -11.88
CA ASP A 92 12.56 -18.56 -13.10
C ASP A 92 14.07 -18.24 -13.04
N ASN A 93 14.53 -17.72 -11.91
CA ASN A 93 15.94 -17.41 -11.68
C ASN A 93 16.48 -18.14 -10.44
N PRO A 94 17.06 -19.37 -10.60
CA PRO A 94 17.58 -20.14 -9.48
C PRO A 94 18.76 -19.49 -8.74
N SER A 95 19.40 -18.46 -9.31
CA SER A 95 20.47 -17.72 -8.65
C SER A 95 19.97 -16.60 -7.72
N MET A 96 18.69 -16.28 -7.77
CA MET A 96 18.07 -15.29 -6.89
C MET A 96 18.01 -15.79 -5.46
N LEU A 97 18.51 -15.01 -4.51
CA LEU A 97 18.46 -15.35 -3.09
C LEU A 97 17.00 -15.33 -2.60
N PHE A 98 16.66 -16.25 -1.70
CA PHE A 98 15.33 -16.27 -1.08
C PHE A 98 14.98 -14.95 -0.40
N THR A 99 15.94 -14.30 0.26
CA THR A 99 15.79 -12.98 0.89
C THR A 99 15.32 -11.94 -0.12
N ASP A 100 15.92 -11.95 -1.32
CA ASP A 100 15.58 -11.00 -2.40
C ASP A 100 14.20 -11.27 -2.96
N ALA A 101 13.90 -12.53 -3.27
CA ALA A 101 12.57 -12.92 -3.74
C ALA A 101 11.47 -12.58 -2.71
N TYR A 102 11.75 -12.79 -1.41
CA TYR A 102 10.81 -12.47 -0.33
C TYR A 102 10.62 -10.97 -0.16
N PHE A 103 11.70 -10.19 -0.26
CA PHE A 103 11.63 -8.73 -0.23
C PHE A 103 10.77 -8.20 -1.38
N GLU A 104 11.00 -8.67 -2.61
CA GLU A 104 10.23 -8.26 -3.79
C GLU A 104 8.74 -8.58 -3.64
N THR A 105 8.39 -9.79 -3.19
CA THR A 105 7.00 -10.20 -3.01
C THR A 105 6.32 -9.51 -1.83
N MET A 106 7.03 -9.31 -0.71
CA MET A 106 6.51 -8.55 0.43
C MET A 106 6.26 -7.10 0.02
N SER A 107 7.20 -6.47 -0.69
CA SER A 107 7.04 -5.13 -1.26
C SER A 107 5.86 -5.07 -2.23
N GLY A 108 5.68 -6.10 -3.06
CA GLY A 108 4.53 -6.23 -3.95
C GLY A 108 3.21 -6.26 -3.19
N PHE A 109 3.00 -7.24 -2.35
CA PHE A 109 1.74 -7.40 -1.62
C PHE A 109 1.44 -6.22 -0.69
N THR A 110 2.44 -5.67 -0.01
CA THR A 110 2.24 -4.48 0.86
C THR A 110 2.10 -3.18 0.08
N THR A 111 2.13 -3.22 -1.26
CA THR A 111 2.08 -2.05 -2.14
C THR A 111 3.15 -1.01 -1.81
N THR A 112 4.32 -1.47 -1.37
CA THR A 112 5.43 -0.57 -1.04
C THR A 112 6.13 -0.10 -2.31
N GLY A 113 6.40 -1.00 -3.27
CA GLY A 113 7.05 -0.63 -4.54
C GLY A 113 8.58 -0.57 -4.50
N ALA A 114 9.20 -0.81 -3.35
CA ALA A 114 10.65 -0.98 -3.28
C ALA A 114 11.05 -2.27 -4.01
N THR A 115 12.00 -2.20 -4.92
CA THR A 115 12.43 -3.34 -5.76
C THR A 115 13.92 -3.63 -5.60
N ILE A 116 14.27 -4.89 -5.70
CA ILE A 116 15.67 -5.35 -5.76
C ILE A 116 16.11 -5.60 -7.22
N LEU A 117 15.23 -5.37 -8.19
CA LEU A 117 15.48 -5.62 -9.60
C LEU A 117 16.01 -4.35 -10.27
N ASP A 118 17.23 -4.40 -10.80
CA ASP A 118 17.84 -3.28 -11.51
C ASP A 118 17.24 -3.10 -12.90
N HIS A 119 16.91 -4.19 -13.59
CA HIS A 119 16.42 -4.23 -14.96
C HIS A 119 15.16 -5.09 -15.09
N PRO A 120 13.99 -4.62 -14.60
CA PRO A 120 12.74 -5.37 -14.68
C PRO A 120 12.32 -5.68 -16.13
N GLU A 121 12.71 -4.85 -17.10
CA GLU A 121 12.44 -5.04 -18.53
C GLU A 121 13.02 -6.33 -19.11
N ASN A 122 13.99 -6.96 -18.46
CA ASN A 122 14.59 -8.22 -18.87
C ASN A 122 13.79 -9.46 -18.37
N LEU A 123 12.79 -9.25 -17.53
CA LEU A 123 11.97 -10.35 -17.00
C LEU A 123 10.90 -10.78 -18.00
N PRO A 124 10.51 -12.07 -17.98
CA PRO A 124 9.38 -12.56 -18.77
C PRO A 124 8.06 -11.84 -18.42
N HIS A 125 7.16 -11.76 -19.40
CA HIS A 125 5.88 -11.08 -19.25
C HIS A 125 4.99 -11.67 -18.14
N GLY A 126 5.03 -12.98 -17.92
CA GLY A 126 4.30 -13.62 -16.83
C GLY A 126 4.78 -13.14 -15.46
N ILE A 127 6.10 -13.05 -15.24
CA ILE A 127 6.72 -12.54 -14.00
C ILE A 127 6.42 -11.05 -13.82
N LEU A 128 6.51 -10.23 -14.86
CA LEU A 128 6.14 -8.80 -14.79
C LEU A 128 4.66 -8.61 -14.40
N LEU A 129 3.77 -9.41 -14.99
CA LEU A 129 2.36 -9.38 -14.61
C LEU A 129 2.16 -9.83 -13.16
N TRP A 130 2.89 -10.87 -12.70
CA TRP A 130 2.83 -11.31 -11.31
C TRP A 130 3.20 -10.18 -10.34
N ARG A 131 4.28 -9.45 -10.61
CA ARG A 131 4.68 -8.27 -9.81
C ARG A 131 3.54 -7.25 -9.69
N SER A 132 2.97 -6.85 -10.82
CA SER A 132 1.86 -5.88 -10.84
C SER A 132 0.59 -6.41 -10.17
N LEU A 133 0.31 -7.71 -10.32
CA LEU A 133 -0.84 -8.37 -9.73
C LEU A 133 -0.73 -8.49 -8.21
N THR A 134 0.47 -8.75 -7.67
CA THR A 134 0.68 -8.73 -6.21
C THR A 134 0.31 -7.38 -5.61
N GLN A 135 0.71 -6.27 -6.25
CA GLN A 135 0.33 -4.93 -5.81
C GLN A 135 -1.17 -4.68 -5.95
N TRP A 136 -1.76 -5.10 -7.06
CA TRP A 136 -3.18 -4.87 -7.31
C TRP A 136 -4.08 -5.57 -6.29
N ILE A 137 -3.75 -6.80 -5.92
CA ILE A 137 -4.44 -7.55 -4.85
C ILE A 137 -4.16 -6.92 -3.48
N GLY A 138 -2.90 -6.58 -3.22
CA GLY A 138 -2.48 -5.94 -1.98
C GLY A 138 -3.13 -4.57 -1.74
N GLY A 139 -3.43 -3.81 -2.80
CA GLY A 139 -3.95 -2.45 -2.73
C GLY A 139 -5.23 -2.30 -1.92
N LEU A 140 -6.22 -3.16 -2.13
CA LEU A 140 -7.42 -3.20 -1.29
C LEU A 140 -7.31 -4.07 -0.04
N GLY A 141 -6.24 -4.84 0.09
CA GLY A 141 -6.05 -5.84 1.14
C GLY A 141 -6.54 -7.23 0.72
N ILE A 142 -5.70 -8.23 0.98
CA ILE A 142 -5.91 -9.61 0.54
C ILE A 142 -7.19 -10.20 1.13
N VAL A 143 -7.43 -9.97 2.42
CA VAL A 143 -8.60 -10.50 3.11
C VAL A 143 -9.87 -9.76 2.72
N PHE A 144 -9.77 -8.45 2.42
CA PHE A 144 -10.89 -7.67 1.93
C PHE A 144 -11.34 -8.14 0.54
N PHE A 145 -10.39 -8.44 -0.35
CA PHE A 145 -10.64 -9.09 -1.63
C PHE A 145 -11.37 -10.42 -1.47
N THR A 146 -10.91 -11.27 -0.54
CA THR A 146 -11.52 -12.57 -0.26
C THR A 146 -12.96 -12.45 0.24
N ILE A 147 -13.26 -11.47 1.10
CA ILE A 147 -14.63 -11.21 1.58
C ILE A 147 -15.54 -10.77 0.43
N ALA A 148 -15.02 -10.03 -0.54
CA ALA A 148 -15.79 -9.59 -1.70
C ALA A 148 -16.12 -10.74 -2.66
N VAL A 149 -15.13 -11.60 -2.94
CA VAL A 149 -15.22 -12.68 -3.93
C VAL A 149 -15.84 -13.96 -3.34
N LEU A 150 -15.44 -14.33 -2.12
CA LEU A 150 -15.81 -15.60 -1.46
C LEU A 150 -16.48 -15.38 -0.09
N PRO A 151 -17.59 -14.64 0.00
CA PRO A 151 -18.20 -14.28 1.29
C PRO A 151 -18.66 -15.47 2.13
N SER A 152 -18.92 -16.62 1.50
CA SER A 152 -19.35 -17.85 2.17
C SER A 152 -18.21 -18.63 2.85
N MET A 153 -16.96 -18.39 2.43
CA MET A 153 -15.79 -19.12 2.93
C MET A 153 -15.22 -18.52 4.21
N VAL A 154 -15.50 -17.25 4.49
CA VAL A 154 -14.92 -16.54 5.63
C VAL A 154 -15.97 -16.38 6.73
N GLY A 155 -16.08 -17.38 7.60
CA GLY A 155 -16.84 -17.26 8.85
C GLY A 155 -16.21 -16.16 9.73
N GLY A 156 -17.03 -15.21 10.21
CA GLY A 156 -16.54 -14.12 11.04
C GLY A 156 -15.97 -12.92 10.24
N SER A 157 -16.37 -12.75 8.99
CA SER A 157 -15.96 -11.69 8.07
C SER A 157 -15.89 -10.27 8.69
N VAL A 158 -16.81 -9.94 9.62
CA VAL A 158 -16.82 -8.63 10.31
C VAL A 158 -15.57 -8.42 11.17
N LYS A 159 -15.07 -9.45 11.85
CA LYS A 159 -13.90 -9.37 12.74
C LYS A 159 -12.61 -9.27 11.92
N ILE A 160 -12.54 -10.02 10.82
CA ILE A 160 -11.40 -10.00 9.89
C ILE A 160 -11.32 -8.63 9.19
N PHE A 161 -12.44 -8.13 8.66
CA PHE A 161 -12.51 -6.79 8.10
C PHE A 161 -12.07 -5.73 9.11
N ALA A 162 -12.48 -5.87 10.37
CA ALA A 162 -12.07 -4.94 11.42
C ALA A 162 -10.56 -5.01 11.73
N ALA A 163 -9.90 -6.13 11.47
CA ALA A 163 -8.46 -6.29 11.66
C ALA A 163 -7.63 -5.72 10.50
N GLU A 164 -8.15 -5.81 9.26
CA GLU A 164 -7.43 -5.34 8.06
C GLU A 164 -7.81 -3.91 7.63
N ALA A 165 -9.03 -3.44 7.99
CA ALA A 165 -9.51 -2.13 7.57
C ALA A 165 -8.66 -1.00 8.14
N THR A 166 -8.14 -0.15 7.25
CA THR A 166 -7.27 0.96 7.57
C THR A 166 -8.04 2.20 8.06
N GLY A 167 -7.44 2.94 8.98
CA GLY A 167 -7.95 4.22 9.46
C GLY A 167 -8.77 4.18 10.76
N PRO A 168 -8.87 5.34 11.44
CA PRO A 168 -9.52 5.46 12.75
C PRO A 168 -11.04 5.39 12.70
N PHE A 169 -11.66 5.61 11.54
CA PHE A 169 -13.10 5.57 11.33
C PHE A 169 -13.46 4.50 10.30
N LYS A 170 -14.35 3.60 10.70
CA LYS A 170 -14.84 2.50 9.87
C LYS A 170 -16.23 2.85 9.37
N THR A 171 -16.32 3.34 8.14
CA THR A 171 -17.61 3.62 7.49
C THR A 171 -18.17 2.37 6.82
N LYS A 172 -19.44 2.04 7.08
CA LYS A 172 -20.16 0.97 6.40
C LYS A 172 -21.09 1.58 5.33
N LEU A 173 -20.94 1.18 4.09
CA LEU A 173 -21.83 1.58 2.99
C LEU A 173 -23.20 0.92 3.08
N GLN A 174 -23.24 -0.32 3.57
CA GLN A 174 -24.43 -1.17 3.62
C GLN A 174 -24.51 -1.94 4.95
N PRO A 175 -25.70 -2.38 5.38
CA PRO A 175 -25.87 -3.18 6.58
C PRO A 175 -25.06 -4.50 6.54
N ARG A 176 -24.92 -5.10 5.35
CA ARG A 176 -24.11 -6.31 5.14
C ARG A 176 -22.70 -5.94 4.68
N LEU A 177 -21.69 -6.44 5.38
CA LEU A 177 -20.29 -6.17 5.12
C LEU A 177 -19.84 -6.64 3.72
N SER A 178 -20.29 -7.83 3.30
CA SER A 178 -19.99 -8.39 1.98
C SER A 178 -20.49 -7.49 0.83
N THR A 179 -21.64 -6.83 1.03
CA THR A 179 -22.17 -5.89 0.03
C THR A 179 -21.32 -4.63 -0.04
N SER A 180 -20.89 -4.09 1.10
CA SER A 180 -19.98 -2.94 1.14
C SER A 180 -18.63 -3.27 0.48
N ALA A 181 -18.08 -4.46 0.75
CA ALA A 181 -16.84 -4.93 0.13
C ALA A 181 -16.97 -5.04 -1.40
N LYS A 182 -18.07 -5.59 -1.89
CA LYS A 182 -18.33 -5.69 -3.35
C LYS A 182 -18.39 -4.33 -4.03
N TRP A 183 -19.02 -3.33 -3.41
CA TRP A 183 -19.11 -1.99 -3.98
C TRP A 183 -17.75 -1.29 -4.03
N ILE A 184 -16.95 -1.36 -2.97
CA ILE A 184 -15.60 -0.79 -2.95
C ILE A 184 -14.73 -1.47 -4.00
N TRP A 185 -14.84 -2.80 -4.11
CA TRP A 185 -14.11 -3.57 -5.11
C TRP A 185 -14.52 -3.21 -6.55
N SER A 186 -15.81 -2.99 -6.78
CA SER A 186 -16.32 -2.58 -8.09
C SER A 186 -15.75 -1.22 -8.52
N ILE A 187 -15.65 -0.25 -7.59
CA ILE A 187 -15.03 1.05 -7.89
C ILE A 187 -13.56 0.90 -8.23
N TYR A 188 -12.85 0.09 -7.44
CA TYR A 188 -11.43 -0.18 -7.70
C TYR A 188 -11.22 -0.80 -9.10
N LEU A 189 -12.04 -1.78 -9.45
CA LEU A 189 -12.01 -2.39 -10.77
C LEU A 189 -12.33 -1.38 -11.88
N ILE A 190 -13.38 -0.56 -11.70
CA ILE A 190 -13.75 0.48 -12.67
C ILE A 190 -12.61 1.49 -12.84
N LEU A 191 -11.98 1.95 -11.75
CA LEU A 191 -10.83 2.85 -11.82
C LEU A 191 -9.66 2.20 -12.56
N THR A 192 -9.38 0.92 -12.29
CA THR A 192 -8.29 0.20 -12.97
C THR A 192 -8.57 0.08 -14.46
N VAL A 193 -9.78 -0.35 -14.86
CA VAL A 193 -10.15 -0.48 -16.28
C VAL A 193 -10.12 0.88 -16.99
N ALA A 194 -10.62 1.94 -16.34
CA ALA A 194 -10.55 3.29 -16.90
C ALA A 194 -9.09 3.76 -17.07
N CYS A 195 -8.22 3.44 -16.11
CA CYS A 195 -6.80 3.75 -16.17
C CYS A 195 -6.10 3.02 -17.33
N VAL A 196 -6.38 1.71 -17.51
CA VAL A 196 -5.89 0.93 -18.66
C VAL A 196 -6.29 1.60 -19.98
N PHE A 197 -7.57 1.96 -20.10
CA PHE A 197 -8.09 2.59 -21.30
C PHE A 197 -7.43 3.94 -21.59
N CYS A 198 -7.21 4.76 -20.55
CA CYS A 198 -6.53 6.06 -20.70
C CYS A 198 -5.06 5.89 -21.10
N TYR A 199 -4.30 4.98 -20.48
CA TYR A 199 -2.91 4.71 -20.87
C TYR A 199 -2.83 4.18 -22.32
N TRP A 200 -3.72 3.28 -22.70
CA TRP A 200 -3.77 2.76 -24.06
C TRP A 200 -4.08 3.84 -25.09
N LEU A 201 -5.00 4.77 -24.80
CA LEU A 201 -5.30 5.92 -25.67
C LEU A 201 -4.12 6.89 -25.79
N CYS A 202 -3.25 6.99 -24.75
CA CYS A 202 -2.05 7.80 -24.80
C CYS A 202 -0.91 7.18 -25.63
N GLY A 203 -1.09 5.94 -26.11
CA GLY A 203 -0.12 5.25 -26.99
C GLY A 203 0.69 4.15 -26.31
N MET A 204 0.49 3.91 -24.99
CA MET A 204 1.12 2.80 -24.29
C MET A 204 0.63 1.46 -24.84
N ASN A 205 1.53 0.49 -25.02
CA ASN A 205 1.11 -0.85 -25.42
C ASN A 205 0.20 -1.49 -24.36
N LEU A 206 -0.70 -2.39 -24.77
CA LEU A 206 -1.73 -2.95 -23.90
C LEU A 206 -1.14 -3.65 -22.66
N PHE A 207 -0.03 -4.37 -22.81
CA PHE A 207 0.62 -5.06 -21.69
C PHE A 207 1.09 -4.07 -20.62
N ASN A 208 1.83 -3.03 -21.03
CA ASN A 208 2.28 -1.99 -20.11
C ASN A 208 1.10 -1.20 -19.53
N ALA A 209 0.09 -0.85 -20.35
CA ALA A 209 -1.11 -0.15 -19.87
C ALA A 209 -1.83 -0.93 -18.76
N VAL A 210 -1.94 -2.26 -18.86
CA VAL A 210 -2.51 -3.10 -17.81
C VAL A 210 -1.64 -3.10 -16.56
N ASN A 211 -0.33 -3.30 -16.71
CA ASN A 211 0.59 -3.34 -15.56
C ASN A 211 0.63 -1.99 -14.83
N TYR A 212 0.84 -0.88 -15.55
CA TYR A 212 0.88 0.44 -14.93
C TYR A 212 -0.48 0.88 -14.35
N ALA A 213 -1.59 0.49 -14.96
CA ALA A 213 -2.90 0.75 -14.37
C ALA A 213 -3.12 -0.01 -13.07
N MET A 214 -2.68 -1.27 -12.99
CA MET A 214 -2.72 -2.04 -11.74
C MET A 214 -1.89 -1.37 -10.64
N THR A 215 -0.66 -0.99 -10.94
CA THR A 215 0.27 -0.42 -9.95
C THR A 215 -0.10 1.01 -9.56
N SER A 216 -0.60 1.84 -10.49
CA SER A 216 -1.09 3.20 -10.22
C SER A 216 -2.35 3.19 -9.34
N THR A 217 -3.33 2.34 -9.65
CA THR A 217 -4.57 2.27 -8.87
C THR A 217 -4.40 1.56 -7.53
N ALA A 218 -3.47 0.61 -7.44
CA ALA A 218 -3.04 0.00 -6.19
C ALA A 218 -2.19 0.93 -5.33
N THR A 219 -1.70 2.04 -5.90
CA THR A 219 -0.70 2.93 -5.29
C THR A 219 0.54 2.17 -4.82
N GLY A 220 1.07 1.31 -5.72
CA GLY A 220 2.14 0.38 -5.38
C GLY A 220 3.49 0.68 -6.03
N GLY A 221 3.52 1.25 -7.26
CA GLY A 221 4.72 1.79 -7.88
C GLY A 221 5.64 0.82 -8.61
N PHE A 222 5.34 -0.48 -8.67
CA PHE A 222 6.12 -1.36 -9.53
C PHE A 222 5.93 -0.99 -11.01
N SER A 223 7.02 -1.06 -11.73
CA SER A 223 7.09 -0.75 -13.15
C SER A 223 7.58 -1.96 -13.96
N THR A 224 7.30 -1.96 -15.25
CA THR A 224 7.83 -2.93 -16.22
C THR A 224 9.17 -2.49 -16.80
N THR A 225 9.62 -1.27 -16.49
CA THR A 225 10.87 -0.67 -16.97
C THR A 225 11.62 -0.04 -15.79
N SER A 226 12.94 -0.02 -15.84
CA SER A 226 13.80 0.62 -14.84
C SER A 226 13.57 2.13 -14.74
N GLY A 227 13.19 2.78 -15.85
CA GLY A 227 12.87 4.21 -15.89
C GLY A 227 11.45 4.58 -15.46
N SER A 228 10.66 3.67 -14.89
CA SER A 228 9.26 3.94 -14.50
C SER A 228 8.44 4.57 -15.64
N ILE A 229 7.59 5.57 -15.38
CA ILE A 229 6.81 6.30 -16.40
C ILE A 229 7.71 7.20 -17.28
N GLU A 230 8.82 7.69 -16.74
CA GLU A 230 9.80 8.50 -17.50
C GLU A 230 10.27 7.78 -18.78
N ALA A 231 10.41 6.45 -18.75
CA ALA A 231 10.84 5.63 -19.88
C ALA A 231 9.98 5.82 -21.15
N PHE A 232 8.73 6.22 -21.01
CA PHE A 232 7.81 6.43 -22.15
C PHE A 232 7.89 7.84 -22.73
N ASN A 233 8.50 8.80 -22.01
CA ASN A 233 8.68 10.20 -22.44
C ASN A 233 7.38 10.84 -22.99
N SER A 234 6.25 10.56 -22.35
CA SER A 234 4.91 10.97 -22.77
C SER A 234 4.23 11.84 -21.73
N LYS A 235 4.02 13.12 -22.03
CA LYS A 235 3.30 14.05 -21.15
C LYS A 235 1.88 13.56 -20.82
N ALA A 236 1.21 12.94 -21.78
CA ALA A 236 -0.15 12.46 -21.60
C ALA A 236 -0.21 11.30 -20.58
N GLU A 237 0.77 10.39 -20.60
CA GLU A 237 0.88 9.28 -19.66
C GLU A 237 1.18 9.78 -18.24
N ASP A 238 2.03 10.83 -18.09
CA ASP A 238 2.27 11.49 -16.82
C ASP A 238 0.97 12.02 -16.21
N TYR A 239 0.15 12.75 -16.98
CA TYR A 239 -1.12 13.28 -16.48
C TYR A 239 -2.14 12.19 -16.16
N VAL A 240 -2.18 11.10 -16.92
CA VAL A 240 -3.01 9.93 -16.59
C VAL A 240 -2.58 9.35 -15.25
N CYS A 241 -1.26 9.17 -15.04
CA CYS A 241 -0.73 8.68 -13.76
C CYS A 241 -1.13 9.59 -12.60
N ILE A 242 -0.90 10.91 -12.73
CA ILE A 242 -1.25 11.91 -11.70
C ILE A 242 -2.73 11.80 -11.31
N ILE A 243 -3.63 11.76 -12.30
CA ILE A 243 -5.07 11.73 -12.05
C ILE A 243 -5.49 10.43 -11.36
N PHE A 244 -5.06 9.27 -11.86
CA PHE A 244 -5.50 7.99 -11.30
C PHE A 244 -4.84 7.68 -9.96
N CYS A 245 -3.58 8.04 -9.74
CA CYS A 245 -2.94 7.96 -8.42
C CYS A 245 -3.64 8.87 -7.41
N PHE A 246 -3.95 10.12 -7.79
CA PHE A 246 -4.68 11.03 -6.92
C PHE A 246 -6.05 10.49 -6.54
N LEU A 247 -6.84 9.97 -7.50
CA LEU A 247 -8.15 9.37 -7.24
C LEU A 247 -8.04 8.12 -6.37
N SER A 248 -7.02 7.31 -6.55
CA SER A 248 -6.78 6.10 -5.75
C SER A 248 -6.37 6.43 -4.30
N GLY A 249 -5.80 7.62 -4.07
CA GLY A 249 -5.56 8.18 -2.74
C GLY A 249 -6.80 8.72 -2.02
N VAL A 250 -7.95 8.83 -2.69
CA VAL A 250 -9.22 9.28 -2.09
C VAL A 250 -9.95 8.10 -1.44
N ASN A 251 -10.72 8.37 -0.40
CA ASN A 251 -11.56 7.37 0.26
C ASN A 251 -12.58 6.76 -0.72
N PHE A 252 -12.49 5.45 -0.97
CA PHE A 252 -13.37 4.75 -1.94
C PHE A 252 -14.84 4.77 -1.56
N THR A 253 -15.17 4.79 -0.26
CA THR A 253 -16.56 4.97 0.19
C THR A 253 -17.10 6.33 -0.21
N LEU A 254 -16.27 7.36 -0.08
CA LEU A 254 -16.62 8.73 -0.46
C LEU A 254 -16.74 8.86 -1.99
N LEU A 255 -15.82 8.26 -2.74
CA LEU A 255 -15.91 8.19 -4.20
C LEU A 255 -17.19 7.49 -4.66
N TYR A 256 -17.54 6.35 -4.03
CA TYR A 256 -18.79 5.64 -4.34
C TYR A 256 -20.02 6.55 -4.18
N VAL A 257 -20.13 7.20 -3.02
CA VAL A 257 -21.29 8.06 -2.74
C VAL A 257 -21.33 9.24 -3.72
N SER A 258 -20.18 9.81 -4.07
CA SER A 258 -20.10 10.97 -4.96
C SER A 258 -20.43 10.60 -6.41
N VAL A 259 -19.98 9.45 -6.89
CA VAL A 259 -20.23 8.99 -8.27
C VAL A 259 -21.62 8.37 -8.40
N ALA A 260 -21.98 7.41 -7.55
CA ALA A 260 -23.25 6.68 -7.65
C ALA A 260 -24.49 7.54 -7.38
N LYS A 261 -24.34 8.61 -6.58
CA LYS A 261 -25.42 9.56 -6.28
C LYS A 261 -25.30 10.88 -7.03
N LEU A 262 -24.27 11.04 -7.88
CA LEU A 262 -23.95 12.30 -8.59
C LEU A 262 -23.80 13.51 -7.66
N GLU A 263 -23.37 13.28 -6.42
CA GLU A 263 -23.26 14.31 -5.38
C GLU A 263 -21.79 14.69 -5.14
N LEU A 264 -21.10 15.26 -6.13
CA LEU A 264 -19.71 15.70 -6.01
C LEU A 264 -19.47 16.68 -4.85
N ARG A 265 -20.51 17.44 -4.46
CA ARG A 265 -20.44 18.37 -3.32
C ARG A 265 -20.05 17.66 -2.02
N LYS A 266 -20.46 16.40 -1.82
CA LYS A 266 -20.10 15.62 -0.62
C LYS A 266 -18.61 15.37 -0.51
N LEU A 267 -17.92 15.21 -1.65
CA LEU A 267 -16.47 15.07 -1.67
C LEU A 267 -15.80 16.30 -1.02
N PHE A 268 -16.18 17.49 -1.46
CA PHE A 268 -15.64 18.74 -0.95
C PHE A 268 -16.18 19.15 0.43
N GLN A 269 -17.15 18.46 1.00
CA GLN A 269 -17.59 18.66 2.39
C GLN A 269 -16.74 17.89 3.39
N SER A 270 -16.09 16.79 2.99
CA SER A 270 -15.23 15.99 3.87
C SER A 270 -13.99 16.77 4.31
N ALA A 271 -13.75 16.82 5.62
CA ALA A 271 -12.56 17.47 6.18
C ALA A 271 -11.27 16.76 5.78
N GLU A 272 -11.32 15.42 5.65
CA GLU A 272 -10.19 14.61 5.21
C GLU A 272 -9.81 14.90 3.76
N PHE A 273 -10.80 14.89 2.85
CA PHE A 273 -10.54 15.19 1.44
C PHE A 273 -10.03 16.62 1.22
N LYS A 274 -10.59 17.60 1.94
CA LYS A 274 -10.07 18.98 1.90
C LYS A 274 -8.62 19.06 2.31
N PHE A 275 -8.26 18.41 3.41
CA PHE A 275 -6.89 18.38 3.89
C PHE A 275 -5.96 17.75 2.87
N TYR A 276 -6.31 16.57 2.35
CA TYR A 276 -5.56 15.88 1.32
C TYR A 276 -5.37 16.73 0.06
N PHE A 277 -6.46 17.30 -0.48
CA PHE A 277 -6.42 18.12 -1.68
C PHE A 277 -5.59 19.40 -1.49
N ILE A 278 -5.81 20.13 -0.39
CA ILE A 278 -5.10 21.39 -0.11
C ILE A 278 -3.62 21.12 0.09
N THR A 279 -3.25 20.06 0.82
CA THR A 279 -1.86 19.69 1.06
C THR A 279 -1.16 19.30 -0.25
N THR A 280 -1.80 18.49 -1.08
CA THR A 280 -1.26 18.12 -2.40
C THR A 280 -1.06 19.35 -3.28
N LEU A 281 -2.06 20.20 -3.39
CA LEU A 281 -1.95 21.41 -4.20
C LEU A 281 -0.87 22.37 -3.68
N PHE A 282 -0.82 22.59 -2.38
CA PHE A 282 0.17 23.49 -1.76
C PHE A 282 1.60 23.01 -2.01
N PHE A 283 1.89 21.73 -1.80
CA PHE A 283 3.22 21.18 -2.04
C PHE A 283 3.59 21.13 -3.52
N THR A 284 2.63 20.85 -4.40
CA THR A 284 2.84 20.92 -5.85
C THR A 284 3.25 22.33 -6.29
N LEU A 285 2.51 23.34 -5.85
CA LEU A 285 2.84 24.74 -6.21
C LEU A 285 4.17 25.18 -5.62
N PHE A 286 4.48 24.77 -4.39
CA PHE A 286 5.76 25.11 -3.76
C PHE A 286 6.94 24.48 -4.52
N ILE A 287 6.90 23.17 -4.82
CA ILE A 287 7.96 22.48 -5.57
C ILE A 287 8.06 23.05 -6.98
N MET A 288 6.94 23.31 -7.66
CA MET A 288 6.94 23.97 -8.97
C MET A 288 7.73 25.28 -8.95
N LEU A 289 7.51 26.16 -7.94
CA LEU A 289 8.22 27.44 -7.83
C LEU A 289 9.72 27.25 -7.59
N GLU A 290 10.12 26.26 -6.77
CA GLU A 290 11.52 25.92 -6.55
C GLU A 290 12.21 25.41 -7.83
N LEU A 291 11.52 24.57 -8.62
CA LEU A 291 12.05 24.03 -9.88
C LEU A 291 12.21 25.14 -10.94
N ILE A 292 11.27 26.06 -11.04
CA ILE A 292 11.40 27.22 -11.93
C ILE A 292 12.56 28.10 -11.49
N GLY A 293 12.64 28.40 -10.19
CA GLY A 293 13.62 29.36 -9.66
C GLY A 293 15.06 28.85 -9.65
N ARG A 294 15.28 27.57 -9.37
CA ARG A 294 16.62 26.99 -9.17
C ARG A 294 17.06 26.06 -10.30
N ASN A 295 16.15 25.24 -10.84
CA ASN A 295 16.48 24.30 -11.91
C ASN A 295 16.16 24.86 -13.30
N HIS A 296 15.58 26.08 -13.38
CA HIS A 296 15.23 26.77 -14.65
C HIS A 296 14.30 25.94 -15.55
N TYR A 297 13.41 25.10 -14.94
CA TYR A 297 12.43 24.33 -15.68
C TYR A 297 11.40 25.25 -16.33
N ASP A 298 10.91 24.85 -17.50
CA ASP A 298 9.73 25.48 -18.11
C ASP A 298 8.49 25.27 -17.22
N ILE A 299 7.55 26.22 -17.27
CA ILE A 299 6.37 26.24 -16.38
C ILE A 299 5.57 24.93 -16.45
N GLU A 300 5.35 24.42 -17.68
CA GLU A 300 4.62 23.16 -17.86
C GLU A 300 5.38 21.96 -17.28
N HIS A 301 6.68 21.86 -17.59
CA HIS A 301 7.51 20.79 -17.08
C HIS A 301 7.62 20.84 -15.55
N ALA A 302 7.87 22.02 -14.97
CA ALA A 302 7.93 22.20 -13.52
C ALA A 302 6.63 21.81 -12.82
N PHE A 303 5.48 22.22 -13.38
CA PHE A 303 4.17 21.84 -12.82
C PHE A 303 3.93 20.32 -12.91
N ARG A 304 4.18 19.72 -14.07
CA ARG A 304 3.96 18.31 -14.33
C ARG A 304 4.84 17.43 -13.45
N SER A 305 6.15 17.68 -13.39
CA SER A 305 7.09 16.94 -12.54
C SER A 305 6.77 17.13 -11.05
N ALA A 306 6.48 18.37 -10.61
CA ALA A 306 6.09 18.63 -9.23
C ALA A 306 4.78 17.93 -8.85
N ALA A 307 3.74 18.02 -9.69
CA ALA A 307 2.45 17.37 -9.45
C ALA A 307 2.59 15.84 -9.43
N PHE A 308 3.38 15.27 -10.34
CA PHE A 308 3.64 13.86 -10.41
C PHE A 308 4.29 13.34 -9.12
N GLN A 309 5.42 13.94 -8.74
CA GLN A 309 6.16 13.50 -7.55
C GLN A 309 5.36 13.71 -6.26
N VAL A 310 4.70 14.87 -6.09
CA VAL A 310 3.87 15.12 -4.89
C VAL A 310 2.72 14.13 -4.80
N VAL A 311 2.00 13.88 -5.91
CA VAL A 311 0.91 12.90 -5.92
C VAL A 311 1.45 11.50 -5.68
N SER A 312 2.54 11.10 -6.34
CA SER A 312 3.16 9.79 -6.16
C SER A 312 3.57 9.54 -4.70
N PHE A 313 4.21 10.53 -4.05
CA PHE A 313 4.68 10.39 -2.67
C PHE A 313 3.56 10.49 -1.63
N ILE A 314 2.57 11.39 -1.79
CA ILE A 314 1.47 11.52 -0.83
C ILE A 314 0.47 10.36 -0.93
N THR A 315 0.31 9.78 -2.12
CA THR A 315 -0.51 8.57 -2.29
C THR A 315 0.28 7.29 -2.00
N THR A 316 1.57 7.43 -1.71
CA THR A 316 2.48 6.31 -1.49
C THR A 316 2.54 5.35 -2.68
N THR A 317 2.45 5.90 -3.90
CA THR A 317 2.52 5.11 -5.14
C THR A 317 3.96 4.77 -5.50
N GLY A 318 4.88 5.74 -5.46
CA GLY A 318 6.30 5.52 -5.70
C GLY A 318 6.72 5.45 -7.18
N LEU A 319 5.83 5.70 -8.15
CA LEU A 319 6.22 5.92 -9.55
C LEU A 319 6.93 7.28 -9.70
N PHE A 320 7.82 7.39 -10.69
CA PHE A 320 8.53 8.64 -10.99
C PHE A 320 8.52 8.94 -12.50
N ASN A 321 8.59 10.22 -12.82
CA ASN A 321 8.69 10.76 -14.18
C ASN A 321 9.86 11.73 -14.35
N ASP A 322 10.64 11.93 -13.29
CA ASP A 322 11.79 12.81 -13.24
C ASP A 322 12.69 12.39 -12.07
N ASP A 323 13.99 12.62 -12.17
CA ASP A 323 14.91 12.27 -11.08
C ASP A 323 14.94 13.36 -10.01
N ALA A 324 14.16 13.16 -8.96
CA ALA A 324 14.09 14.05 -7.81
C ALA A 324 15.43 14.16 -7.04
N SER A 325 16.44 13.30 -7.30
CA SER A 325 17.76 13.43 -6.67
C SER A 325 18.50 14.70 -7.11
N THR A 326 18.17 15.19 -8.30
CA THR A 326 18.76 16.43 -8.88
C THR A 326 18.06 17.70 -8.40
N TRP A 327 16.98 17.58 -7.65
CA TRP A 327 16.16 18.69 -7.20
C TRP A 327 16.74 19.39 -5.96
N PRO A 328 16.34 20.63 -5.66
CA PRO A 328 16.76 21.33 -4.45
C PRO A 328 16.41 20.53 -3.19
N HIS A 329 17.33 20.45 -2.23
CA HIS A 329 17.12 19.64 -1.01
C HIS A 329 15.85 19.98 -0.19
N VAL A 330 15.33 21.22 -0.32
CA VAL A 330 14.06 21.59 0.33
C VAL A 330 12.90 20.76 -0.20
N THR A 331 12.92 20.35 -1.46
CA THR A 331 11.87 19.51 -2.06
C THR A 331 11.89 18.10 -1.47
N TRP A 332 13.05 17.57 -1.09
CA TRP A 332 13.19 16.28 -0.42
C TRP A 332 12.48 16.26 0.94
N VAL A 333 12.61 17.36 1.71
CA VAL A 333 11.92 17.49 3.00
C VAL A 333 10.40 17.47 2.77
N ILE A 334 9.90 18.14 1.73
CA ILE A 334 8.48 18.14 1.39
C ILE A 334 8.01 16.75 0.97
N LEU A 335 8.77 16.07 0.11
CA LEU A 335 8.45 14.70 -0.30
C LEU A 335 8.47 13.73 0.90
N ALA A 336 9.42 13.86 1.83
CA ALA A 336 9.43 13.08 3.08
C ALA A 336 8.19 13.36 3.93
N VAL A 337 7.73 14.61 4.01
CA VAL A 337 6.46 14.95 4.69
C VAL A 337 5.26 14.32 3.97
N CYS A 338 5.25 14.28 2.63
CA CYS A 338 4.22 13.57 1.85
C CYS A 338 4.18 12.08 2.19
N MET A 339 5.34 11.39 2.25
CA MET A 339 5.44 9.98 2.65
C MET A 339 4.83 9.72 4.02
N PHE A 340 5.04 10.65 4.96
CA PHE A 340 4.52 10.56 6.32
C PHE A 340 3.01 10.77 6.38
N ILE A 341 2.47 11.80 5.69
CA ILE A 341 1.04 12.13 5.72
C ILE A 341 0.19 11.01 5.13
N GLY A 342 0.51 10.55 3.94
CA GLY A 342 -0.28 9.55 3.21
C GLY A 342 -1.62 10.06 2.68
N GLY A 343 -2.32 9.24 1.89
CA GLY A 343 -3.65 9.56 1.34
C GLY A 343 -4.79 9.44 2.35
N CYS A 344 -6.02 9.42 1.86
CA CYS A 344 -7.21 9.30 2.69
C CYS A 344 -7.37 7.91 3.31
N SER A 345 -8.01 7.84 4.47
CA SER A 345 -8.46 6.58 5.08
C SER A 345 -9.45 5.85 4.18
N GLY A 346 -9.30 4.54 4.01
CA GLY A 346 -10.13 3.76 3.10
C GLY A 346 -9.82 3.97 1.61
N SER A 347 -8.59 4.42 1.30
CA SER A 347 -7.95 4.38 -0.01
C SER A 347 -6.92 3.25 -0.06
N THR A 348 -6.29 3.02 -1.21
CA THR A 348 -5.20 2.06 -1.38
C THR A 348 -3.88 2.53 -0.78
N SER A 349 -3.70 3.85 -0.57
CA SER A 349 -2.43 4.44 -0.09
C SER A 349 -1.99 3.93 1.28
N GLY A 350 -0.70 3.99 1.56
CA GLY A 350 -0.07 3.78 2.86
C GLY A 350 -0.01 5.04 3.73
N GLY A 351 1.07 5.21 4.49
CA GLY A 351 1.31 6.36 5.38
C GLY A 351 0.41 6.39 6.61
N ILE A 352 0.52 7.46 7.39
CA ILE A 352 -0.25 7.65 8.64
C ILE A 352 -1.74 7.89 8.35
N LYS A 353 -2.11 8.30 7.15
CA LYS A 353 -3.43 8.72 6.64
C LYS A 353 -3.80 10.16 6.99
N SER A 354 -4.27 10.87 5.98
CA SER A 354 -4.67 12.29 6.05
C SER A 354 -5.66 12.60 7.17
N ILE A 355 -6.58 11.67 7.50
CA ILE A 355 -7.53 11.85 8.61
C ILE A 355 -6.83 12.03 9.95
N ARG A 356 -5.71 11.30 10.19
CA ARG A 356 -4.95 11.46 11.43
C ARG A 356 -4.25 12.82 11.47
N GLY A 357 -3.79 13.34 10.33
CA GLY A 357 -3.28 14.72 10.22
C GLY A 357 -4.34 15.74 10.63
N VAL A 358 -5.58 15.61 10.11
CA VAL A 358 -6.71 16.46 10.51
C VAL A 358 -6.99 16.35 12.01
N MET A 359 -6.95 15.14 12.58
CA MET A 359 -7.16 14.92 14.01
C MET A 359 -6.07 15.58 14.85
N ILE A 360 -4.79 15.45 14.46
CA ILE A 360 -3.65 16.06 15.16
C ILE A 360 -3.81 17.58 15.21
N LEU A 361 -4.08 18.22 14.06
CA LEU A 361 -4.27 19.67 14.00
C LEU A 361 -5.43 20.14 14.90
N LYS A 362 -6.52 19.35 14.98
CA LYS A 362 -7.65 19.68 15.85
C LYS A 362 -7.32 19.47 17.34
N VAL A 363 -6.54 18.43 17.66
CA VAL A 363 -6.03 18.23 19.05
C VAL A 363 -5.17 19.40 19.45
N ILE A 364 -4.16 19.77 18.65
CA ILE A 364 -3.29 20.92 18.93
C ILE A 364 -4.10 22.20 19.13
N ARG A 365 -5.05 22.47 18.24
CA ARG A 365 -5.93 23.66 18.36
C ARG A 365 -6.76 23.63 19.64
N ASN A 366 -7.26 22.46 20.04
CA ASN A 366 -8.05 22.33 21.27
C ASN A 366 -7.18 22.51 22.51
N GLU A 367 -5.93 22.02 22.52
CA GLU A 367 -4.97 22.23 23.61
C GLU A 367 -4.67 23.70 23.83
N PHE A 368 -4.39 24.48 22.77
CA PHE A 368 -4.22 25.92 22.89
C PHE A 368 -5.47 26.62 23.50
N LYS A 369 -6.66 26.17 23.09
CA LYS A 369 -7.90 26.70 23.67
C LYS A 369 -8.09 26.31 25.14
N GLN A 370 -7.72 25.07 25.48
CA GLN A 370 -7.80 24.56 26.86
C GLN A 370 -6.85 25.32 27.80
N ILE A 371 -5.64 25.68 27.32
CA ILE A 371 -4.71 26.51 28.10
C ILE A 371 -5.32 27.88 28.39
N LEU A 372 -5.99 28.50 27.40
CA LEU A 372 -6.61 29.81 27.58
C LEU A 372 -7.91 29.75 28.39
N HIS A 373 -8.65 28.64 28.32
CA HIS A 373 -9.93 28.42 28.97
C HIS A 373 -9.98 27.06 29.65
N PRO A 374 -9.33 26.88 30.84
CA PRO A 374 -9.15 25.58 31.47
C PRO A 374 -10.44 24.79 31.74
N ASN A 375 -11.53 25.49 32.03
CA ASN A 375 -12.84 24.90 32.36
C ASN A 375 -13.73 24.67 31.11
N ALA A 376 -13.25 24.97 29.90
CA ALA A 376 -14.03 24.79 28.68
C ALA A 376 -14.14 23.33 28.27
N VAL A 377 -15.35 22.85 28.00
CA VAL A 377 -15.60 21.54 27.40
C VAL A 377 -15.45 21.67 25.88
N LEU A 378 -14.34 21.17 25.34
CA LEU A 378 -13.97 21.30 23.92
C LEU A 378 -14.19 19.98 23.16
N PRO A 379 -15.39 19.72 22.59
CA PRO A 379 -15.64 18.54 21.81
C PRO A 379 -14.86 18.60 20.50
N MET A 380 -14.17 17.51 20.12
CA MET A 380 -13.56 17.39 18.80
C MET A 380 -14.57 16.83 17.80
N LYS A 381 -14.93 17.61 16.79
CA LYS A 381 -15.87 17.21 15.73
C LYS A 381 -15.13 17.05 14.39
N ILE A 382 -15.43 15.97 13.65
CA ILE A 382 -14.99 15.75 12.27
C ILE A 382 -16.25 15.42 11.45
N ASP A 383 -16.46 16.15 10.38
CA ASP A 383 -17.65 16.03 9.50
C ASP A 383 -18.98 15.99 10.29
N GLY A 384 -19.10 16.84 11.32
CA GLY A 384 -20.25 16.93 12.19
C GLY A 384 -20.33 15.89 13.31
N MET A 385 -19.51 14.84 13.29
CA MET A 385 -19.50 13.76 14.29
C MET A 385 -18.50 14.04 15.42
N ASN A 386 -18.92 13.78 16.66
CA ASN A 386 -18.04 13.88 17.82
C ASN A 386 -17.03 12.70 17.82
N VAL A 387 -15.74 13.02 18.01
CA VAL A 387 -14.67 12.03 18.16
C VAL A 387 -14.51 11.68 19.65
N PRO A 388 -14.77 10.44 20.08
CA PRO A 388 -14.62 10.01 21.47
C PRO A 388 -13.18 10.19 21.95
N GLN A 389 -13.00 10.43 23.25
CA GLN A 389 -11.67 10.59 23.86
C GLN A 389 -10.78 9.36 23.66
N SER A 390 -11.35 8.16 23.73
CA SER A 390 -10.61 6.91 23.47
C SER A 390 -9.96 6.89 22.07
N LYS A 391 -10.61 7.46 21.06
CA LYS A 391 -10.04 7.56 19.70
C LYS A 391 -8.89 8.56 19.61
N ARG A 392 -8.95 9.64 20.40
CA ARG A 392 -7.84 10.63 20.49
C ARG A 392 -6.61 10.00 21.12
N ILE A 393 -6.79 9.23 22.23
CA ILE A 393 -5.70 8.51 22.88
C ILE A 393 -5.10 7.46 21.93
N THR A 394 -5.92 6.68 21.24
CA THR A 394 -5.45 5.70 20.25
C THR A 394 -4.65 6.37 19.12
N LEU A 395 -5.06 7.58 18.68
CA LEU A 395 -4.32 8.35 17.69
C LEU A 395 -2.92 8.72 18.17
N LEU A 396 -2.82 9.31 19.38
CA LEU A 396 -1.53 9.71 19.94
C LEU A 396 -0.62 8.50 20.16
N ALA A 397 -1.17 7.40 20.68
CA ALA A 397 -0.44 6.14 20.84
C ALA A 397 0.05 5.59 19.48
N PHE A 398 -0.77 5.67 18.42
CA PHE A 398 -0.38 5.24 17.07
C PHE A 398 0.79 6.08 16.54
N VAL A 399 0.68 7.40 16.60
CA VAL A 399 1.72 8.30 16.08
C VAL A 399 3.00 8.16 16.89
N GLY A 400 2.89 8.08 18.22
CA GLY A 400 4.05 7.84 19.11
C GLY A 400 4.76 6.52 18.79
N LEU A 401 4.00 5.44 18.63
CA LEU A 401 4.54 4.12 18.27
C LEU A 401 5.15 4.11 16.87
N TYR A 402 4.53 4.80 15.89
CA TYR A 402 5.05 4.94 14.53
C TYR A 402 6.43 5.62 14.55
N LEU A 403 6.54 6.77 15.22
CA LEU A 403 7.81 7.51 15.33
C LEU A 403 8.86 6.71 16.11
N PHE A 404 8.47 6.05 17.20
CA PHE A 404 9.38 5.23 18.01
C PHE A 404 9.96 4.07 17.20
N LEU A 405 9.10 3.35 16.46
CA LEU A 405 9.53 2.25 15.58
C LEU A 405 10.43 2.75 14.44
N ALA A 406 10.07 3.89 13.82
CA ALA A 406 10.89 4.51 12.79
C ALA A 406 12.29 4.85 13.30
N LEU A 407 12.39 5.48 14.48
CA LEU A 407 13.67 5.86 15.09
C LEU A 407 14.53 4.64 15.44
N ILE A 408 13.92 3.59 16.04
CA ILE A 408 14.66 2.37 16.39
C ILE A 408 15.21 1.69 15.13
N CYS A 409 14.38 1.52 14.09
CA CYS A 409 14.84 0.83 12.88
C CYS A 409 15.88 1.66 12.12
N ALA A 410 15.71 2.98 12.03
CA ALA A 410 16.72 3.86 11.46
C ALA A 410 18.06 3.76 12.24
N PHE A 411 18.01 3.78 13.58
CA PHE A 411 19.20 3.61 14.43
C PHE A 411 19.89 2.27 14.18
N ILE A 412 19.14 1.18 14.08
CA ILE A 412 19.69 -0.16 13.76
C ILE A 412 20.41 -0.15 12.41
N MET A 413 19.82 0.47 11.38
CA MET A 413 20.43 0.60 10.06
C MET A 413 21.70 1.46 10.06
N ILE A 414 21.66 2.59 10.78
CA ILE A 414 22.85 3.46 10.94
C ILE A 414 23.97 2.71 11.67
N ALA A 415 23.65 1.98 12.74
CA ALA A 415 24.62 1.16 13.47
C ALA A 415 25.25 0.05 12.61
N ALA A 416 24.59 -0.34 11.54
CA ALA A 416 25.10 -1.28 10.54
C ALA A 416 25.92 -0.63 9.42
N GLY A 417 26.16 0.67 9.49
CA GLY A 417 26.98 1.41 8.52
C GLY A 417 26.24 2.02 7.34
N ILE A 418 24.89 2.01 7.36
CA ILE A 418 24.10 2.71 6.31
C ILE A 418 24.12 4.21 6.65
N ASP A 419 24.30 5.04 5.63
CA ASP A 419 24.24 6.50 5.75
C ASP A 419 22.97 6.99 6.42
N ASN A 420 23.06 8.05 7.21
CA ASN A 420 21.96 8.59 8.02
C ASN A 420 20.72 8.92 7.16
N THR A 421 20.91 9.58 6.03
CA THR A 421 19.82 9.98 5.13
C THR A 421 19.14 8.76 4.51
N ASN A 422 19.95 7.80 4.04
CA ASN A 422 19.46 6.54 3.50
C ASN A 422 18.69 5.74 4.57
N ALA A 423 19.24 5.55 5.77
CA ALA A 423 18.60 4.79 6.84
C ALA A 423 17.25 5.39 7.26
N MET A 424 17.16 6.72 7.39
CA MET A 424 15.92 7.41 7.75
C MET A 424 14.87 7.31 6.63
N THR A 425 15.28 7.52 5.39
CA THR A 425 14.33 7.50 4.25
C THR A 425 13.91 6.08 3.87
N ILE A 426 14.79 5.07 3.97
CA ILE A 426 14.45 3.65 3.85
C ILE A 426 13.39 3.27 4.88
N THR A 427 13.62 3.62 6.15
CA THR A 427 12.68 3.30 7.22
C THR A 427 11.33 3.97 7.01
N LEU A 428 11.31 5.26 6.62
CA LEU A 428 10.09 6.01 6.35
C LEU A 428 9.35 5.42 5.14
N SER A 429 10.07 5.07 4.09
CA SER A 429 9.52 4.46 2.88
C SER A 429 8.89 3.10 3.17
N CYS A 430 9.58 2.21 3.89
CA CYS A 430 9.07 0.90 4.26
C CYS A 430 7.85 0.99 5.18
N LEU A 431 7.91 1.82 6.23
CA LEU A 431 6.84 1.96 7.21
C LEU A 431 5.64 2.72 6.64
N GLY A 432 5.88 3.64 5.69
CA GLY A 432 4.85 4.35 4.93
C GLY A 432 4.30 3.57 3.74
N ASN A 433 4.95 2.47 3.33
CA ASN A 433 4.68 1.72 2.11
C ASN A 433 4.71 2.63 0.86
N VAL A 434 5.82 3.32 0.63
CA VAL A 434 5.97 4.33 -0.44
C VAL A 434 6.81 3.83 -1.61
N GLY A 435 7.90 3.09 -1.34
CA GLY A 435 8.82 2.49 -2.31
C GLY A 435 10.12 3.26 -2.49
N PRO A 436 10.13 4.43 -3.13
CA PRO A 436 11.36 5.19 -3.33
C PRO A 436 11.91 5.73 -2.01
N THR A 437 13.21 6.03 -2.03
CA THR A 437 13.92 6.73 -0.97
C THR A 437 14.32 8.13 -1.43
N LEU A 438 14.88 8.92 -0.54
CA LEU A 438 15.42 10.26 -0.83
C LEU A 438 16.90 10.32 -0.46
N GLY A 439 17.60 9.18 -0.56
CA GLY A 439 19.02 9.08 -0.30
C GLY A 439 19.88 9.34 -1.54
N LEU A 440 21.20 9.52 -1.32
CA LEU A 440 22.16 9.67 -2.39
C LEU A 440 22.70 8.32 -2.89
N GLU A 441 22.78 7.32 -2.01
CA GLU A 441 23.27 5.97 -2.36
C GLU A 441 22.15 5.06 -2.88
N ILE A 442 20.95 5.24 -2.34
CA ILE A 442 19.72 4.60 -2.81
C ILE A 442 18.73 5.73 -3.07
N GLY A 443 18.77 6.25 -4.27
CA GLY A 443 17.93 7.38 -4.71
C GLY A 443 16.51 6.95 -5.08
N PRO A 444 15.65 7.89 -5.47
CA PRO A 444 14.26 7.60 -5.82
C PRO A 444 14.12 6.70 -7.04
N THR A 445 15.12 6.64 -7.90
CA THR A 445 15.14 5.87 -9.17
C THR A 445 15.96 4.58 -9.08
N MET A 446 16.58 4.29 -7.93
CA MET A 446 17.51 3.17 -7.77
C MET A 446 16.84 1.95 -7.13
N SER A 447 17.36 0.75 -7.48
CA SER A 447 16.96 -0.49 -6.79
C SER A 447 17.61 -0.62 -5.41
N TRP A 448 17.02 -1.48 -4.58
CA TRP A 448 17.50 -1.78 -3.23
C TRP A 448 18.39 -3.04 -3.18
N ALA A 449 18.89 -3.49 -4.34
CA ALA A 449 19.73 -4.68 -4.45
C ALA A 449 21.00 -4.62 -3.58
N ILE A 450 21.59 -3.41 -3.47
CA ILE A 450 22.83 -3.17 -2.71
C ILE A 450 22.68 -3.35 -1.19
N LEU A 451 21.45 -3.40 -0.64
CA LEU A 451 21.24 -3.54 0.79
C LEU A 451 21.68 -4.92 1.30
N PRO A 452 22.29 -4.99 2.49
CA PRO A 452 22.59 -6.25 3.15
C PRO A 452 21.31 -7.09 3.38
N GLU A 453 21.44 -8.43 3.32
CA GLU A 453 20.29 -9.35 3.45
C GLU A 453 19.46 -9.12 4.73
N TRP A 454 20.13 -8.95 5.88
CA TRP A 454 19.43 -8.73 7.15
C TRP A 454 18.64 -7.40 7.17
N VAL A 455 19.11 -6.35 6.44
CA VAL A 455 18.37 -5.08 6.29
C VAL A 455 17.10 -5.31 5.46
N LYS A 456 17.17 -6.12 4.40
CA LYS A 456 16.00 -6.50 3.60
C LYS A 456 14.94 -7.21 4.45
N TRP A 457 15.33 -8.03 5.44
CA TRP A 457 14.38 -8.62 6.41
C TRP A 457 13.75 -7.58 7.33
N VAL A 458 14.52 -6.62 7.84
CA VAL A 458 13.99 -5.50 8.65
C VAL A 458 13.01 -4.67 7.82
N CYS A 459 13.36 -4.35 6.58
CA CYS A 459 12.49 -3.63 5.64
C CYS A 459 11.19 -4.40 5.39
N SER A 460 11.26 -5.70 5.10
CA SER A 460 10.09 -6.56 4.88
C SER A 460 9.16 -6.58 6.10
N PHE A 461 9.72 -6.61 7.30
CA PHE A 461 8.94 -6.50 8.53
C PHE A 461 8.27 -5.13 8.66
N LEU A 462 9.00 -4.03 8.39
CA LEU A 462 8.44 -2.67 8.42
C LEU A 462 7.32 -2.47 7.40
N MET A 463 7.47 -3.01 6.18
CA MET A 463 6.44 -2.98 5.15
C MET A 463 5.15 -3.66 5.62
N LEU A 464 5.26 -4.83 6.26
CA LEU A 464 4.13 -5.56 6.84
C LEU A 464 3.45 -4.76 7.95
N VAL A 465 4.25 -4.21 8.89
CA VAL A 465 3.76 -3.43 10.02
C VAL A 465 3.08 -2.15 9.57
N GLY A 466 3.65 -1.45 8.59
CA GLY A 466 3.06 -0.27 7.96
C GLY A 466 1.71 -0.55 7.34
N ARG A 467 1.65 -1.60 6.49
CA ARG A 467 0.43 -1.98 5.76
C ARG A 467 -0.73 -2.37 6.66
N LEU A 468 -0.46 -3.10 7.74
CA LEU A 468 -1.47 -3.57 8.70
C LEU A 468 -1.70 -2.60 9.88
N GLU A 469 -1.24 -1.35 9.78
CA GLU A 469 -1.43 -0.29 10.78
C GLU A 469 -0.93 -0.66 12.19
N LEU A 470 0.33 -1.02 12.32
CA LEU A 470 1.12 -1.26 13.53
C LEU A 470 0.45 -2.20 14.56
N PHE A 471 -0.68 -1.79 15.13
CA PHE A 471 -1.32 -2.52 16.23
C PHE A 471 -1.75 -3.93 15.83
N THR A 472 -2.17 -4.15 14.58
CA THR A 472 -2.61 -5.46 14.09
C THR A 472 -1.48 -6.50 14.13
N VAL A 473 -0.26 -6.10 13.80
CA VAL A 473 0.92 -6.97 13.83
C VAL A 473 1.53 -7.01 15.23
N LEU A 474 1.76 -5.84 15.84
CA LEU A 474 2.51 -5.75 17.09
C LEU A 474 1.78 -6.38 18.28
N VAL A 475 0.44 -6.45 18.26
CA VAL A 475 -0.32 -7.13 19.32
C VAL A 475 0.03 -8.61 19.42
N LEU A 476 0.46 -9.26 18.33
CA LEU A 476 0.89 -10.67 18.32
C LEU A 476 2.16 -10.90 19.17
N PHE A 477 2.99 -9.90 19.33
CA PHE A 477 4.20 -9.97 20.14
C PHE A 477 3.97 -9.67 21.63
N THR A 478 2.73 -9.33 22.01
CA THR A 478 2.40 -9.07 23.41
C THR A 478 2.08 -10.38 24.16
N PRO A 479 2.61 -10.57 25.41
CA PRO A 479 2.28 -11.77 26.19
C PRO A 479 0.77 -11.94 26.45
N GLY A 480 0.03 -10.82 26.54
CA GLY A 480 -1.43 -10.85 26.76
C GLY A 480 -2.23 -11.43 25.58
N PHE A 481 -1.65 -11.45 24.37
CA PHE A 481 -2.29 -12.07 23.20
C PHE A 481 -2.39 -13.61 23.34
N TRP A 482 -1.38 -14.23 23.94
CA TRP A 482 -1.26 -15.69 24.07
C TRP A 482 -1.86 -16.26 25.35
N LYS A 483 -2.07 -15.41 26.39
CA LYS A 483 -2.70 -15.86 27.64
C LYS A 483 -4.20 -16.08 27.44
N GLU A 484 -4.72 -17.14 28.05
CA GLU A 484 -6.16 -17.35 28.20
C GLU A 484 -6.70 -16.37 29.26
N ASN A 485 -7.81 -15.67 28.94
CA ASN A 485 -8.63 -14.96 29.92
C ASN A 485 -9.72 -15.87 30.41
#